data_8dcfb4b04d093d3d6e020e155dbb9521
#
_entry.id   8dcfb4b04d093d3d6e020e155dbb9521
#
_cell.length_a   1.000
_cell.length_b   1.000
_cell.length_c   1.000
_cell.angle_alpha   90.00
_cell.angle_beta   90.00
_cell.angle_gamma   90.00
#
_symmetry.space_group_name_H-M   'P 1'
#
loop_
_entity.id
_entity.type
_entity.pdbx_description
1 polymer ?
#
loop_
_entity_poly.entity_id
_entity_poly.type
_entity_poly.pdbx_seq_one_letter_code
_entity_poly.pdbx_strand_id
1 'polypeptide(L)'
;MIKVFDDIVDIFDQEIIKHQVFNETYFQYVDDVSMKNNQHQRRPGFKHIFDVDIIHKSIKEIVNNCNKKINNKGDVLEARSFLQLPLNVDFAGTGVDTPHLDRFEPHLVFLYYVCDSDGDTIIYNYKTKKEGDVPFFE
;
A
#
# COMPACT_ATOMS: atom_id res chain seq x y z
N MET A 1 15.75 -0.38 -3.03
CA MET A 1 15.80 -1.78 -3.52
C MET A 1 14.38 -2.28 -3.62
N ILE A 2 13.96 -2.81 -4.78
CA ILE A 2 12.64 -3.41 -5.02
C ILE A 2 12.84 -4.91 -5.13
N LYS A 3 11.95 -5.69 -4.51
CA LYS A 3 11.88 -7.15 -4.66
C LYS A 3 10.44 -7.55 -4.89
N VAL A 4 10.22 -8.46 -5.82
CA VAL A 4 8.92 -9.06 -6.12
C VAL A 4 8.95 -10.51 -5.68
N PHE A 5 7.90 -10.98 -5.06
CA PHE A 5 7.75 -12.35 -4.61
C PHE A 5 6.37 -12.86 -5.05
N ASP A 6 6.37 -13.96 -5.76
CA ASP A 6 5.16 -14.72 -6.02
C ASP A 6 4.95 -15.76 -4.91
N ASP A 7 3.71 -16.12 -4.70
CA ASP A 7 3.32 -17.18 -3.74
C ASP A 7 3.93 -17.01 -2.34
N ILE A 8 3.90 -15.77 -1.83
CA ILE A 8 4.51 -15.44 -0.53
C ILE A 8 3.79 -16.13 0.65
N VAL A 9 2.52 -16.48 0.47
CA VAL A 9 1.70 -17.30 1.35
C VAL A 9 1.08 -18.44 0.54
N ASP A 10 0.72 -19.55 1.20
CA ASP A 10 0.09 -20.66 0.52
C ASP A 10 -1.34 -20.33 0.04
N ILE A 11 -1.87 -21.16 -0.86
CA ILE A 11 -3.17 -20.91 -1.48
C ILE A 11 -4.32 -20.85 -0.45
N PHE A 12 -4.22 -21.60 0.63
CA PHE A 12 -5.24 -21.59 1.67
C PHE A 12 -5.24 -20.24 2.42
N ASP A 13 -4.06 -19.72 2.79
CA ASP A 13 -3.93 -18.41 3.40
C ASP A 13 -4.32 -17.28 2.41
N GLN A 14 -4.05 -17.43 1.11
CA GLN A 14 -4.51 -16.46 0.10
C GLN A 14 -6.05 -16.36 0.10
N GLU A 15 -6.77 -17.48 0.11
CA GLU A 15 -8.22 -17.49 0.15
C GLU A 15 -8.78 -16.90 1.47
N ILE A 16 -8.13 -17.18 2.60
CA ILE A 16 -8.50 -16.56 3.89
C ILE A 16 -8.33 -15.05 3.84
N ILE A 17 -7.19 -14.57 3.37
CA ILE A 17 -6.91 -13.13 3.25
C ILE A 17 -7.94 -12.46 2.34
N LYS A 18 -8.21 -13.07 1.19
CA LYS A 18 -9.22 -12.60 0.25
C LYS A 18 -10.60 -12.52 0.89
N HIS A 19 -11.02 -13.58 1.56
CA HIS A 19 -12.30 -13.59 2.28
C HIS A 19 -12.38 -12.48 3.32
N GLN A 20 -11.36 -12.31 4.13
CA GLN A 20 -11.32 -11.28 5.16
C GLN A 20 -11.39 -9.88 4.59
N VAL A 21 -10.59 -9.60 3.56
CA VAL A 21 -10.55 -8.28 2.95
C VAL A 21 -11.89 -7.93 2.29
N PHE A 22 -12.51 -8.87 1.59
CA PHE A 22 -13.75 -8.59 0.85
C PHE A 22 -15.03 -8.72 1.67
N ASN A 23 -15.07 -9.57 2.69
CA ASN A 23 -16.32 -9.90 3.39
C ASN A 23 -16.34 -9.43 4.84
N GLU A 24 -15.19 -9.25 5.48
CA GLU A 24 -15.10 -8.92 6.91
C GLU A 24 -14.52 -7.54 7.20
N THR A 25 -13.93 -6.88 6.19
CA THR A 25 -13.30 -5.57 6.35
C THR A 25 -14.30 -4.44 6.09
N TYR A 26 -14.43 -3.52 7.04
CA TYR A 26 -15.23 -2.32 6.89
C TYR A 26 -14.39 -1.22 6.27
N PHE A 27 -14.61 -0.95 5.00
CA PHE A 27 -13.94 0.13 4.30
C PHE A 27 -14.62 1.47 4.56
N GLN A 28 -13.83 2.49 4.84
CA GLN A 28 -14.27 3.86 4.93
C GLN A 28 -13.95 4.59 3.62
N TYR A 29 -14.96 5.31 3.09
CA TYR A 29 -14.70 6.24 2.00
C TYR A 29 -13.77 7.36 2.47
N VAL A 30 -12.82 7.73 1.62
CA VAL A 30 -11.94 8.87 1.82
C VAL A 30 -11.83 9.66 0.52
N ASP A 31 -11.82 10.98 0.64
CA ASP A 31 -11.69 11.87 -0.51
C ASP A 31 -10.31 11.79 -1.16
N ASP A 32 -9.31 11.39 -0.38
CA ASP A 32 -7.94 11.27 -0.83
C ASP A 32 -7.22 10.14 -0.08
N VAL A 33 -6.95 9.05 -0.77
CA VAL A 33 -6.19 7.92 -0.22
C VAL A 33 -4.70 8.25 -0.09
N SER A 34 -4.19 9.25 -0.81
CA SER A 34 -2.79 9.67 -0.76
C SER A 34 -2.42 10.42 0.52
N MET A 35 -3.40 10.80 1.33
CA MET A 35 -3.25 11.46 2.63
C MET A 35 -2.44 12.77 2.62
N LYS A 36 -2.18 13.38 1.48
CA LYS A 36 -1.40 14.62 1.39
C LYS A 36 -2.17 15.72 0.69
N ASN A 37 -2.10 16.90 1.30
CA ASN A 37 -2.70 18.17 0.92
C ASN A 37 -2.35 18.69 -0.50
N ASN A 38 -2.22 17.83 -1.49
CA ASN A 38 -2.14 18.27 -2.87
C ASN A 38 -3.53 18.68 -3.33
N GLN A 39 -3.81 19.96 -3.23
CA GLN A 39 -5.11 20.56 -3.58
C GLN A 39 -5.56 20.29 -5.02
N HIS A 40 -4.71 19.71 -5.86
CA HIS A 40 -4.96 19.57 -7.29
C HIS A 40 -5.25 18.15 -7.77
N GLN A 41 -4.99 17.13 -6.97
CA GLN A 41 -5.23 15.74 -7.37
C GLN A 41 -5.67 14.90 -6.17
N ARG A 42 -6.95 14.97 -5.83
CA ARG A 42 -7.53 14.08 -4.83
C ARG A 42 -7.80 12.72 -5.46
N ARG A 43 -7.40 11.69 -4.77
CA ARG A 43 -7.67 10.30 -5.15
C ARG A 43 -8.76 9.72 -4.24
N PRO A 44 -10.03 9.78 -4.63
CA PRO A 44 -11.08 9.16 -3.84
C PRO A 44 -10.96 7.64 -3.87
N GLY A 45 -11.33 7.03 -2.76
CA GLY A 45 -11.28 5.58 -2.64
C GLY A 45 -11.80 5.11 -1.30
N PHE A 46 -11.54 3.87 -1.01
CA PHE A 46 -11.90 3.29 0.27
C PHE A 46 -10.65 2.75 0.95
N LYS A 47 -10.55 2.93 2.26
CA LYS A 47 -9.46 2.38 3.05
C LYS A 47 -9.96 1.73 4.33
N HIS A 48 -9.18 0.79 4.81
CA HIS A 48 -9.27 0.24 6.15
C HIS A 48 -7.89 0.20 6.78
N ILE A 49 -7.78 0.63 8.03
CA ILE A 49 -6.55 0.53 8.82
C ILE A 49 -6.77 -0.61 9.81
N PHE A 50 -5.91 -1.63 9.73
CA PHE A 50 -5.96 -2.76 10.63
C PHE A 50 -5.32 -2.40 11.97
N ASP A 51 -5.94 -2.85 13.04
CA ASP A 51 -5.28 -2.90 14.33
C ASP A 51 -4.19 -3.99 14.29
N VAL A 52 -2.93 -3.58 14.37
CA VAL A 52 -1.79 -4.50 14.24
C VAL A 52 -1.69 -5.54 15.35
N ASP A 53 -2.30 -5.28 16.50
CA ASP A 53 -2.29 -6.20 17.64
C ASP A 53 -3.25 -7.36 17.42
N ILE A 54 -4.39 -7.11 16.80
CA ILE A 54 -5.45 -8.08 16.57
C ILE A 54 -5.58 -8.56 15.12
N ILE A 55 -4.75 -8.05 14.23
CA ILE A 55 -4.77 -8.43 12.82
C ILE A 55 -4.67 -9.94 12.64
N HIS A 56 -5.45 -10.49 11.72
CA HIS A 56 -5.52 -11.93 11.50
C HIS A 56 -4.14 -12.52 11.17
N LYS A 57 -3.92 -13.75 11.67
CA LYS A 57 -2.65 -14.46 11.52
C LYS A 57 -2.16 -14.58 10.07
N SER A 58 -3.08 -14.83 9.11
CA SER A 58 -2.71 -14.99 7.70
C SER A 58 -2.17 -13.69 7.10
N ILE A 59 -2.66 -12.52 7.52
CA ILE A 59 -2.10 -11.23 7.12
C ILE A 59 -0.72 -11.04 7.75
N LYS A 60 -0.55 -11.41 9.02
CA LYS A 60 0.78 -11.40 9.67
C LYS A 60 1.77 -12.33 8.95
N GLU A 61 1.30 -13.44 8.41
CA GLU A 61 2.14 -14.40 7.69
C GLU A 61 2.74 -13.80 6.41
N ILE A 62 2.04 -12.91 5.71
CA ILE A 62 2.61 -12.14 4.58
C ILE A 62 3.88 -11.43 5.04
N VAL A 63 3.79 -10.65 6.12
CA VAL A 63 4.92 -9.87 6.64
C VAL A 63 6.05 -10.78 7.11
N ASN A 64 5.72 -11.85 7.83
CA ASN A 64 6.69 -12.82 8.34
C ASN A 64 7.47 -13.46 7.19
N ASN A 65 6.80 -13.87 6.14
CA ASN A 65 7.42 -14.52 5.00
C ASN A 65 8.25 -13.52 4.17
N CYS A 66 7.76 -12.29 3.97
CA CYS A 66 8.55 -11.23 3.38
C CYS A 66 9.82 -10.95 4.19
N ASN A 67 9.69 -10.79 5.50
CA ASN A 67 10.83 -10.56 6.40
C ASN A 67 11.86 -11.69 6.32
N LYS A 68 11.43 -12.95 6.31
CA LYS A 68 12.33 -14.11 6.11
C LYS A 68 13.07 -14.02 4.78
N LYS A 69 12.36 -13.71 3.68
CA LYS A 69 12.93 -13.61 2.32
C LYS A 69 13.98 -12.52 2.18
N ILE A 70 13.87 -11.43 2.91
CA ILE A 70 14.81 -10.31 2.85
C ILE A 70 15.77 -10.25 4.05
N ASN A 71 15.69 -11.23 4.94
CA ASN A 71 16.47 -11.28 6.19
C ASN A 71 16.30 -10.03 7.07
N ASN A 72 15.05 -9.60 7.23
CA ASN A 72 14.64 -8.47 8.08
C ASN A 72 13.99 -8.99 9.38
N LYS A 73 14.03 -8.18 10.44
CA LYS A 73 13.41 -8.47 11.74
C LYS A 73 12.58 -7.30 12.26
N GLY A 74 12.16 -6.41 11.36
CA GLY A 74 11.35 -5.26 11.75
C GLY A 74 9.93 -5.65 12.15
N ASP A 75 9.35 -4.84 13.03
CA ASP A 75 7.96 -4.96 13.45
C ASP A 75 7.02 -4.29 12.46
N VAL A 76 5.74 -4.70 12.47
CA VAL A 76 4.68 -4.05 11.71
C VAL A 76 4.31 -2.75 12.42
N LEU A 77 4.54 -1.62 11.76
CA LEU A 77 4.16 -0.31 12.27
C LEU A 77 2.72 0.06 11.90
N GLU A 78 2.30 -0.35 10.72
CA GLU A 78 0.96 -0.08 10.18
C GLU A 78 0.60 -1.13 9.14
N ALA A 79 -0.66 -1.54 9.13
CA ALA A 79 -1.23 -2.38 8.09
C ALA A 79 -2.54 -1.76 7.61
N ARG A 80 -2.73 -1.68 6.31
CA ARG A 80 -3.92 -1.08 5.71
C ARG A 80 -4.29 -1.77 4.41
N SER A 81 -5.57 -1.77 4.09
CA SER A 81 -6.05 -2.17 2.78
C SER A 81 -6.70 -1.00 2.07
N PHE A 82 -6.59 -0.99 0.76
CA PHE A 82 -7.19 0.00 -0.11
C PHE A 82 -8.02 -0.67 -1.19
N LEU A 83 -9.17 -0.08 -1.46
CA LEU A 83 -9.93 -0.30 -2.68
C LEU A 83 -9.87 1.01 -3.47
N GLN A 84 -9.02 1.04 -4.47
CA GLN A 84 -8.86 2.19 -5.34
C GLN A 84 -9.94 2.15 -6.44
N LEU A 85 -10.56 3.30 -6.66
CA LEU A 85 -11.50 3.45 -7.76
C LEU A 85 -10.74 3.79 -9.04
N PRO A 86 -11.26 3.40 -10.23
CA PRO A 86 -10.69 3.83 -11.49
C PRO A 86 -10.54 5.35 -11.54
N LEU A 87 -9.40 5.84 -12.01
CA LEU A 87 -9.22 7.27 -12.28
C LEU A 87 -9.99 7.63 -13.54
N ASN A 88 -10.86 8.64 -13.43
CA ASN A 88 -11.33 9.31 -14.63
C ASN A 88 -10.18 10.17 -15.18
N VAL A 89 -9.85 10.00 -16.46
CA VAL A 89 -8.74 10.69 -17.14
C VAL A 89 -8.88 12.22 -17.00
N ASP A 90 -10.12 12.71 -16.97
CA ASP A 90 -10.42 14.13 -16.78
C ASP A 90 -10.10 14.64 -15.37
N PHE A 91 -10.03 13.74 -14.39
CA PHE A 91 -9.78 14.08 -12.99
C PHE A 91 -8.29 14.16 -12.64
N ALA A 92 -7.48 13.33 -13.25
CA ALA A 92 -6.07 13.19 -12.93
C ALA A 92 -5.12 13.86 -13.96
N GLY A 93 -5.63 14.27 -15.10
CA GLY A 93 -4.84 14.93 -16.17
C GLY A 93 -3.74 14.07 -16.80
N THR A 94 -3.20 13.12 -16.07
CA THR A 94 -2.07 12.26 -16.51
C THR A 94 -2.40 10.78 -16.44
N GLY A 95 -3.51 10.39 -15.82
CA GLY A 95 -3.85 8.98 -15.58
C GLY A 95 -2.97 8.28 -14.53
N VAL A 96 -2.10 9.02 -13.85
CA VAL A 96 -1.17 8.49 -12.83
C VAL A 96 -1.42 9.19 -11.51
N ASP A 97 -1.39 8.44 -10.42
CA ASP A 97 -1.48 8.99 -9.07
C ASP A 97 -0.28 9.90 -8.74
N THR A 98 -0.52 10.88 -7.87
CA THR A 98 0.56 11.73 -7.38
C THR A 98 1.58 10.88 -6.60
N PRO A 99 2.87 10.92 -6.98
CA PRO A 99 3.92 10.26 -6.23
C PRO A 99 3.96 10.74 -4.77
N HIS A 100 4.11 9.84 -3.84
CA HIS A 100 4.18 10.15 -2.41
C HIS A 100 5.11 9.19 -1.68
N LEU A 101 5.47 9.55 -0.45
CA LEU A 101 6.14 8.68 0.50
C LEU A 101 5.17 8.34 1.62
N ASP A 102 5.15 7.09 2.04
CA ASP A 102 4.35 6.69 3.20
C ASP A 102 4.90 7.29 4.50
N ARG A 103 6.23 7.31 4.65
CA ARG A 103 6.94 7.89 5.80
C ARG A 103 8.25 8.53 5.38
N PHE A 104 8.74 9.50 6.15
CA PHE A 104 10.05 10.11 5.93
C PHE A 104 11.19 9.29 6.54
N GLU A 105 10.94 8.61 7.65
CA GLU A 105 11.92 7.74 8.31
C GLU A 105 12.17 6.48 7.46
N PRO A 106 13.37 5.89 7.54
CA PRO A 106 13.66 4.64 6.86
C PRO A 106 12.66 3.54 7.26
N HIS A 107 11.99 2.96 6.28
CA HIS A 107 11.01 1.91 6.48
C HIS A 107 10.96 0.96 5.29
N LEU A 108 10.27 -0.15 5.46
CA LEU A 108 9.96 -1.09 4.40
C LEU A 108 8.44 -1.06 4.15
N VAL A 109 8.06 -1.09 2.90
CA VAL A 109 6.66 -1.25 2.48
C VAL A 109 6.51 -2.62 1.84
N PHE A 110 5.57 -3.40 2.34
CA PHE A 110 5.11 -4.63 1.70
C PHE A 110 3.75 -4.37 1.07
N LEU A 111 3.70 -4.45 -0.24
CA LEU A 111 2.48 -4.35 -1.00
C LEU A 111 2.03 -5.75 -1.42
N TYR A 112 0.84 -6.15 -0.98
CA TYR A 112 0.24 -7.43 -1.30
C TYR A 112 -1.04 -7.21 -2.13
N TYR A 113 -1.07 -7.75 -3.33
CA TYR A 113 -2.23 -7.71 -4.20
C TYR A 113 -3.16 -8.88 -3.85
N VAL A 114 -4.34 -8.55 -3.31
CA VAL A 114 -5.34 -9.54 -2.89
C VAL A 114 -6.09 -10.12 -4.09
N CYS A 115 -6.15 -9.38 -5.19
CA CYS A 115 -6.79 -9.79 -6.43
C CYS A 115 -6.05 -9.17 -7.62
N ASP A 116 -6.41 -9.61 -8.82
CA ASP A 116 -5.94 -8.99 -10.04
C ASP A 116 -6.31 -7.49 -10.08
N SER A 117 -5.41 -6.70 -10.61
CA SER A 117 -5.56 -5.26 -10.76
C SER A 117 -5.15 -4.87 -12.17
N ASP A 118 -5.86 -3.93 -12.75
CA ASP A 118 -5.55 -3.33 -14.05
C ASP A 118 -4.67 -2.08 -13.92
N GLY A 119 -4.33 -1.69 -12.69
CA GLY A 119 -3.46 -0.55 -12.39
C GLY A 119 -2.05 -0.96 -12.00
N ASP A 120 -1.07 -0.37 -12.66
CA ASP A 120 0.34 -0.56 -12.34
C ASP A 120 0.74 0.18 -11.05
N THR A 121 1.63 -0.41 -10.26
CA THR A 121 2.34 0.31 -9.20
C THR A 121 3.62 0.90 -9.76
N ILE A 122 3.70 2.22 -9.77
CA ILE A 122 4.86 2.95 -10.29
C ILE A 122 5.74 3.38 -9.13
N ILE A 123 7.02 3.00 -9.16
CA ILE A 123 8.00 3.35 -8.14
C ILE A 123 8.99 4.33 -8.74
N TYR A 124 9.04 5.51 -8.15
CA TYR A 124 9.92 6.59 -8.58
C TYR A 124 11.23 6.57 -7.80
N ASN A 125 12.33 6.87 -8.48
CA ASN A 125 13.57 7.23 -7.80
C ASN A 125 13.37 8.61 -7.18
N TYR A 126 13.56 8.70 -5.86
CA TYR A 126 13.46 9.99 -5.22
C TYR A 126 14.79 10.38 -4.58
N LYS A 127 15.09 11.68 -4.64
CA LYS A 127 16.24 12.28 -3.97
C LYS A 127 15.75 13.41 -3.08
N THR A 128 16.04 13.35 -1.79
CA THR A 128 15.92 14.53 -0.93
C THR A 128 17.25 15.27 -0.91
N LYS A 129 17.21 16.57 -1.02
CA LYS A 129 18.42 17.40 -0.88
C LYS A 129 18.72 17.72 0.58
N LYS A 130 17.70 17.91 1.42
CA LYS A 130 17.80 18.23 2.86
C LYS A 130 16.51 17.83 3.58
N GLU A 131 16.60 17.69 4.91
CA GLU A 131 15.43 17.57 5.78
C GLU A 131 14.51 18.78 5.59
N GLY A 132 13.24 18.53 5.28
CA GLY A 132 12.24 19.56 5.02
C GLY A 132 12.03 19.93 3.56
N ASP A 133 12.87 19.47 2.63
CA ASP A 133 12.63 19.67 1.21
C ASP A 133 11.44 18.79 0.74
N VAL A 134 10.64 19.35 -0.17
CA VAL A 134 9.59 18.57 -0.84
C VAL A 134 10.26 17.47 -1.67
N PRO A 135 9.80 16.21 -1.57
CA PRO A 135 10.35 15.13 -2.38
C PRO A 135 10.30 15.48 -3.86
N PHE A 136 11.41 15.30 -4.54
CA PHE A 136 11.50 15.46 -5.98
C PHE A 136 11.58 14.06 -6.61
N PHE A 137 10.67 13.77 -7.52
CA PHE A 137 10.58 12.48 -8.22
C PHE A 137 11.09 12.65 -9.65
N GLU A 138 12.01 11.80 -10.08
CA GLU A 138 12.51 11.68 -11.45
C GLU A 138 11.89 10.48 -12.14
#